data_c754b0c1d186d9478c9d29468ab4ebc5
#
_entry.id   c754b0c1d186d9478c9d29468ab4ebc5
#
_cell.length_a   1.000
_cell.length_b   1.000
_cell.length_c   1.000
_cell.angle_alpha   90.00
_cell.angle_beta   90.00
_cell.angle_gamma   90.00
#
_symmetry.space_group_name_H-M   'P 1'
#
loop_
_entity.id
_entity.type
_entity.pdbx_description
1 polymer ?
#
loop_
_entity_poly.entity_id
_entity_poly.type
_entity_poly.pdbx_seq_one_letter_code
_entity_poly.pdbx_strand_id
1 'polypeptide(L)'
;METHVLTFTITKSFAEWVATYVASLPLQKISGITSLYRGVSKDDPSKVCAVMQAAPGVMEQFIADNTDMIAASGHVIESTVSQVFVAS
;
A
#
# COMPACT_ATOMS: atom_id res chain seq x y z
N MET A 1 12.76 12.10 -2.71
CA MET A 1 11.53 11.28 -2.79
C MET A 1 11.89 9.80 -2.79
N GLU A 2 11.19 9.02 -2.01
CA GLU A 2 11.36 7.57 -1.99
C GLU A 2 10.17 6.94 -2.71
N THR A 3 10.45 5.93 -3.53
CA THR A 3 9.44 5.12 -4.18
C THR A 3 9.37 3.77 -3.47
N HIS A 4 8.21 3.48 -2.89
CA HIS A 4 7.97 2.25 -2.12
C HIS A 4 7.22 1.26 -3.01
N VAL A 5 7.82 0.11 -3.23
CA VAL A 5 7.19 -1.00 -3.95
C VAL A 5 6.81 -2.04 -2.90
N LEU A 6 5.51 -2.20 -2.69
CA LEU A 6 4.98 -3.11 -1.67
C LEU A 6 4.27 -4.28 -2.36
N THR A 7 4.59 -5.49 -1.91
CA THR A 7 3.81 -6.67 -2.27
C THR A 7 3.31 -7.32 -0.99
N PHE A 8 2.09 -7.84 -1.03
CA PHE A 8 1.47 -8.44 0.16
C PHE A 8 0.31 -9.33 -0.23
N THR A 9 -0.13 -10.14 0.72
CA THR A 9 -1.30 -11.01 0.57
C THR A 9 -2.54 -10.32 1.10
N ILE A 10 -3.68 -10.54 0.46
CA ILE A 10 -4.99 -10.05 0.91
C ILE A 10 -5.91 -11.23 1.21
N THR A 11 -6.81 -11.04 2.18
CA THR A 11 -7.82 -12.04 2.57
C THR A 11 -9.19 -11.78 1.95
N LYS A 12 -9.37 -10.60 1.35
CA LYS A 12 -10.59 -10.21 0.64
C LYS A 12 -10.34 -10.30 -0.87
N SER A 13 -11.39 -10.12 -1.68
CA SER A 13 -11.20 -10.01 -3.12
C SER A 13 -10.40 -8.75 -3.46
N PHE A 14 -9.75 -8.76 -4.61
CA PHE A 14 -9.02 -7.57 -5.06
C PHE A 14 -9.96 -6.36 -5.20
N ALA A 15 -11.17 -6.57 -5.71
CA ALA A 15 -12.15 -5.50 -5.86
C ALA A 15 -12.52 -4.88 -4.51
N GLU A 16 -12.71 -5.69 -3.47
CA GLU A 16 -12.98 -5.19 -2.11
C GLU A 16 -11.79 -4.43 -1.54
N TRP A 17 -10.59 -4.96 -1.73
CA TRP A 17 -9.37 -4.29 -1.28
C TRP A 17 -9.20 -2.94 -1.99
N VAL A 18 -9.40 -2.90 -3.32
CA VAL A 18 -9.32 -1.66 -4.10
C VAL A 18 -10.30 -0.61 -3.59
N ALA A 19 -11.54 -1.00 -3.29
CA ALA A 19 -12.53 -0.07 -2.77
C ALA A 19 -12.05 0.62 -1.48
N THR A 20 -11.48 -0.15 -0.55
CA THR A 20 -10.92 0.39 0.70
C THR A 20 -9.69 1.25 0.42
N TYR A 21 -8.81 0.79 -0.48
CA TYR A 21 -7.62 1.54 -0.85
C TYR A 21 -7.97 2.90 -1.45
N VAL A 22 -8.92 2.93 -2.39
CA VAL A 22 -9.38 4.17 -3.03
C VAL A 22 -9.97 5.11 -1.99
N ALA A 23 -10.73 4.58 -1.02
CA ALA A 23 -11.28 5.39 0.06
C ALA A 23 -10.18 6.02 0.94
N SER A 24 -8.99 5.43 0.98
CA SER A 24 -7.85 5.95 1.76
C SER A 24 -7.02 7.00 1.01
N LEU A 25 -7.24 7.19 -0.30
CA LEU A 25 -6.41 8.09 -1.11
C LEU A 25 -6.41 9.55 -0.62
N PRO A 26 -7.54 10.13 -0.17
CA PRO A 26 -7.51 11.48 0.40
C PRO A 26 -6.60 11.59 1.62
N LEU A 27 -6.64 10.59 2.50
CA LEU A 27 -5.78 10.55 3.69
C LEU A 27 -4.31 10.38 3.30
N GLN A 28 -4.02 9.55 2.32
CA GLN A 28 -2.66 9.39 1.80
C GLN A 28 -2.13 10.72 1.26
N LYS A 29 -2.94 11.42 0.47
CA LYS A 29 -2.55 12.70 -0.12
C LYS A 29 -2.25 13.75 0.95
N ILE A 30 -3.09 13.86 1.96
CA ILE A 30 -2.88 14.78 3.09
C ILE A 30 -1.60 14.43 3.82
N SER A 31 -1.28 13.14 3.93
CA SER A 31 -0.07 12.67 4.61
C SER A 31 1.21 12.83 3.75
N GLY A 32 1.09 13.26 2.51
CA GLY A 32 2.24 13.46 1.61
C GLY A 32 2.59 12.24 0.79
N ILE A 33 1.64 11.32 0.60
CA ILE A 33 1.84 10.09 -0.17
C ILE A 33 1.13 10.21 -1.51
N THR A 34 1.85 9.89 -2.59
CA THR A 34 1.30 9.81 -3.95
C THR A 34 1.22 8.35 -4.36
N SER A 35 0.02 7.88 -4.68
CA SER A 35 -0.19 6.53 -5.20
C SER A 35 0.14 6.51 -6.69
N LEU A 36 1.07 5.66 -7.09
CA LEU A 36 1.52 5.57 -8.49
C LEU A 36 0.92 4.37 -9.22
N TYR A 37 0.71 3.25 -8.54
CA TYR A 37 0.26 2.02 -9.16
C TYR A 37 -0.34 1.09 -8.12
N ARG A 38 -1.33 0.32 -8.51
CA ARG A 38 -1.84 -0.84 -7.76
C ARG A 38 -2.27 -1.91 -8.74
N GLY A 39 -2.00 -3.15 -8.40
CA GLY A 39 -2.36 -4.27 -9.26
C GLY A 39 -2.40 -5.57 -8.49
N VAL A 40 -2.99 -6.58 -9.11
CA VAL A 40 -3.09 -7.93 -8.56
C VAL A 40 -2.24 -8.86 -9.43
N SER A 41 -1.65 -9.87 -8.80
CA SER A 41 -0.85 -10.85 -9.52
C SER A 41 -1.69 -11.54 -10.59
N LYS A 42 -1.12 -11.69 -11.78
CA LYS A 42 -1.78 -12.40 -12.88
C LYS A 42 -2.11 -13.85 -12.51
N ASP A 43 -1.25 -14.48 -11.71
CA ASP A 43 -1.35 -15.91 -11.41
C ASP A 43 -1.90 -16.20 -10.00
N ASP A 44 -1.99 -15.18 -9.13
CA ASP A 44 -2.42 -15.35 -7.75
C ASP A 44 -3.30 -14.16 -7.33
N PRO A 45 -4.64 -14.34 -7.31
CA PRO A 45 -5.55 -13.25 -6.98
C PRO A 45 -5.47 -12.75 -5.53
N SER A 46 -4.74 -13.45 -4.67
CA SER A 46 -4.51 -13.00 -3.29
C SER A 46 -3.25 -12.14 -3.14
N LYS A 47 -2.46 -11.97 -4.19
CA LYS A 47 -1.21 -11.23 -4.14
C LYS A 47 -1.36 -9.87 -4.82
N VAL A 48 -1.06 -8.81 -4.07
CA VAL A 48 -1.22 -7.42 -4.51
C VAL A 48 0.13 -6.71 -4.56
N CYS A 49 0.28 -5.82 -5.52
CA CYS A 49 1.41 -4.88 -5.59
C CYS A 49 0.87 -3.46 -5.56
N ALA A 50 1.45 -2.62 -4.70
CA ALA A 50 1.14 -1.20 -4.64
C ALA A 50 2.45 -0.40 -4.67
N VAL A 51 2.48 0.66 -5.48
CA VAL A 51 3.65 1.52 -5.62
C VAL A 51 3.26 2.94 -5.22
N MET A 52 4.00 3.52 -4.30
CA MET A 52 3.71 4.84 -3.76
C MET A 52 4.99 5.65 -3.61
N GLN A 53 4.87 6.97 -3.68
CA GLN A 53 5.98 7.89 -3.46
C GLN A 53 5.73 8.76 -2.24
N ALA A 54 6.78 9.01 -1.47
CA ALA A 54 6.73 9.90 -0.31
C ALA A 54 8.13 10.37 0.07
N ALA A 55 8.21 11.43 0.85
CA ALA A 55 9.45 11.86 1.46
C ALA A 55 9.93 10.82 2.49
N PRO A 56 11.24 10.77 2.81
CA PRO A 56 11.76 9.82 3.80
C PRO A 56 10.98 9.87 5.13
N GLY A 57 10.63 8.70 5.65
CA GLY A 57 9.91 8.55 6.92
C GLY A 57 8.40 8.66 6.84
N VAL A 58 7.84 9.22 5.78
CA VAL A 58 6.39 9.46 5.67
C VAL A 58 5.61 8.15 5.57
N MET A 59 6.06 7.20 4.73
CA MET A 59 5.37 5.90 4.59
C MET A 59 5.38 5.11 5.90
N GLU A 60 6.52 5.06 6.56
CA GLU A 60 6.68 4.34 7.82
C GLU A 60 5.75 4.91 8.89
N GLN A 61 5.64 6.23 8.98
CA GLN A 61 4.76 6.91 9.93
C GLN A 61 3.28 6.66 9.58
N PHE A 62 2.94 6.73 8.29
CA PHE A 62 1.56 6.48 7.84
C PHE A 62 1.12 5.05 8.20
N ILE A 63 1.97 4.07 7.94
CA ILE A 63 1.67 2.66 8.25
C ILE A 63 1.52 2.48 9.74
N ALA A 64 2.42 3.04 10.56
CA ALA A 64 2.35 2.95 12.01
C ALA A 64 1.06 3.57 12.56
N ASP A 65 0.65 4.72 12.03
CA ASP A 65 -0.54 5.44 12.49
C ASP A 65 -1.85 4.78 12.03
N ASN A 66 -1.83 3.97 10.98
CA ASN A 66 -3.03 3.43 10.34
C ASN A 66 -3.03 1.90 10.22
N THR A 67 -2.27 1.21 11.07
CA THR A 67 -2.15 -0.26 11.02
C THR A 67 -3.52 -0.95 11.07
N ASP A 68 -4.41 -0.51 11.96
CA ASP A 68 -5.73 -1.13 12.10
C ASP A 68 -6.58 -0.94 10.83
N MET A 69 -6.53 0.22 10.22
CA MET A 69 -7.23 0.51 8.97
C MET A 69 -6.69 -0.38 7.83
N ILE A 70 -5.37 -0.50 7.75
CA ILE A 70 -4.71 -1.30 6.73
C ILE A 70 -5.09 -2.78 6.90
N ALA A 71 -5.04 -3.30 8.12
CA ALA A 71 -5.43 -4.67 8.42
C ALA A 71 -6.91 -4.92 8.09
N ALA A 72 -7.78 -3.97 8.40
CA ALA A 72 -9.23 -4.09 8.13
C ALA A 72 -9.53 -4.15 6.63
N SER A 73 -8.64 -3.67 5.77
CA SER A 73 -8.80 -3.75 4.30
C SER A 73 -8.61 -5.17 3.76
N GLY A 74 -8.17 -6.10 4.58
CA GLY A 74 -7.80 -7.46 4.17
C GLY A 74 -6.31 -7.64 3.90
N HIS A 75 -5.50 -6.59 4.09
CA HIS A 75 -4.05 -6.65 3.95
C HIS A 75 -3.46 -7.45 5.12
N VAL A 76 -2.79 -8.56 4.80
CA VAL A 76 -2.08 -9.37 5.79
C VAL A 76 -0.74 -8.70 6.07
N ILE A 77 -0.65 -8.00 7.20
CA ILE A 77 0.50 -7.11 7.52
C ILE A 77 1.83 -7.85 7.46
N GLU A 78 1.90 -9.04 8.08
CA GLU A 78 3.13 -9.83 8.15
C GLU A 78 3.59 -10.38 6.80
N SER A 79 2.74 -10.36 5.77
CA SER A 79 3.09 -10.80 4.42
C SER A 79 3.77 -9.69 3.62
N THR A 80 3.80 -8.48 4.13
CA THR A 80 4.28 -7.31 3.38
C THR A 80 5.79 -7.40 3.12
N VAL A 81 6.15 -7.30 1.84
CA VAL A 81 7.54 -7.13 1.41
C VAL A 81 7.63 -5.71 0.83
N SER A 82 8.54 -4.92 1.38
CA SER A 82 8.74 -3.54 0.96
C SER A 82 10.14 -3.36 0.39
N GLN A 83 10.20 -2.79 -0.82
CA GLN A 83 11.45 -2.35 -1.41
C GLN A 83 11.36 -0.85 -1.64
N VAL A 84 12.40 -0.12 -1.26
CA VAL A 84 12.43 1.33 -1.35
C VAL A 84 13.53 1.75 -2.32
N PHE A 85 13.17 2.58 -3.29
CA PHE A 85 14.08 3.06 -4.31
C PHE A 85 14.16 4.58 -4.25
N VAL A 86 15.35 5.11 -4.47
CA VAL A 86 15.58 6.56 -4.51
C VAL A 86 16.08 6.92 -5.88
N ALA A 87 15.40 7.88 -6.54
CA ALA A 87 15.80 8.33 -7.87
C ALA A 87 17.14 9.09 -7.79
N SER A 88 17.98 8.85 -8.78
CA SER A 88 19.24 9.56 -8.90
C SER A 88 19.08 10.92 -9.60
#